data_a95537b7023bcae8d1f421257ea7857d
#
_entry.id   a95537b7023bcae8d1f421257ea7857d
#
_cell.length_a   1.000
_cell.length_b   1.000
_cell.length_c   1.000
_cell.angle_alpha   90.00
_cell.angle_beta   90.00
_cell.angle_gamma   90.00
#
_symmetry.space_group_name_H-M   'P 1'
#
loop_
_entity.id
_entity.type
_entity.pdbx_description
1 polymer ?
#
loop_
_entity_poly.entity_id
_entity_poly.type
_entity_poly.pdbx_seq_one_letter_code
_entity_poly.pdbx_strand_id
1 'polypeptide(L)'
;MTDPIGGAGAVGGYVPISNEVDLATLMFTVQSERATLLDGMVREQAAKIQYNNERLKEMNEAMSKVNNLGQSGGNLGDISMQALNPATGQIETMTVQQFLDMKGIETPNEDGDNNYSKEEIALITTNIKNSIDSLTSTSQLDMTQLQSTMSKYNQTFEALSNFISKYFQSLQTITGNLR
;
A
#
# COMPACT_ATOMS: atom_id res chain seq x y z
N MET A 1 -68.22 48.35 -10.88
CA MET A 1 -68.18 47.09 -10.08
C MET A 1 -67.57 46.00 -10.91
N THR A 2 -66.69 45.30 -10.35
CA THR A 2 -65.88 44.16 -10.85
C THR A 2 -64.59 44.52 -11.55
N ASP A 3 -63.52 44.37 -10.78
CA ASP A 3 -62.12 44.32 -11.23
C ASP A 3 -61.86 43.09 -12.02
N PRO A 4 -61.01 43.13 -13.00
CA PRO A 4 -60.30 41.95 -13.49
C PRO A 4 -58.87 41.88 -12.97
N ILE A 5 -58.60 40.83 -12.29
CA ILE A 5 -57.30 40.39 -11.83
C ILE A 5 -56.41 40.06 -13.03
N GLY A 6 -55.36 40.86 -13.23
CA GLY A 6 -54.27 40.54 -14.16
C GLY A 6 -53.04 40.01 -13.41
N GLY A 7 -52.99 38.73 -13.22
CA GLY A 7 -51.78 38.07 -12.72
C GLY A 7 -50.80 37.82 -13.90
N ALA A 8 -49.81 38.69 -14.07
CA ALA A 8 -48.69 38.39 -14.93
C ALA A 8 -47.72 37.46 -14.18
N GLY A 9 -47.82 36.19 -14.46
CA GLY A 9 -46.86 35.22 -14.02
C GLY A 9 -45.48 35.57 -14.58
N ALA A 10 -44.54 35.86 -13.70
CA ALA A 10 -43.14 35.92 -14.06
C ALA A 10 -42.72 34.52 -14.53
N VAL A 11 -42.56 34.40 -15.82
CA VAL A 11 -41.90 33.24 -16.41
C VAL A 11 -40.46 33.33 -15.94
N GLY A 12 -40.14 32.56 -14.89
CA GLY A 12 -38.80 32.37 -14.47
C GLY A 12 -37.98 31.90 -15.67
N GLY A 13 -37.03 32.72 -16.08
CA GLY A 13 -36.12 32.39 -17.17
C GLY A 13 -35.41 31.07 -16.85
N TYR A 14 -35.78 30.06 -17.59
CA TYR A 14 -35.02 28.82 -17.63
C TYR A 14 -33.70 29.21 -18.25
N VAL A 15 -32.67 29.40 -17.41
CA VAL A 15 -31.28 29.47 -17.85
C VAL A 15 -30.95 28.02 -18.24
N PRO A 16 -30.76 27.68 -19.51
CA PRO A 16 -30.28 26.36 -19.86
C PRO A 16 -28.88 26.22 -19.28
N ILE A 17 -28.74 25.50 -18.18
CA ILE A 17 -27.47 25.00 -17.72
C ILE A 17 -26.95 24.17 -18.88
N SER A 18 -25.92 24.65 -19.55
CA SER A 18 -25.35 23.91 -20.66
C SER A 18 -24.87 22.57 -20.11
N ASN A 19 -25.55 21.48 -20.48
CA ASN A 19 -25.21 20.12 -20.05
C ASN A 19 -23.74 19.77 -20.26
N GLU A 20 -23.05 20.48 -21.17
CA GLU A 20 -21.63 20.29 -21.49
C GLU A 20 -20.70 20.78 -20.37
N VAL A 21 -20.99 21.91 -19.73
CA VAL A 21 -20.16 22.44 -18.64
C VAL A 21 -20.34 21.59 -17.39
N ASP A 22 -21.55 21.12 -17.15
CA ASP A 22 -21.86 20.28 -15.99
C ASP A 22 -21.21 18.88 -16.16
N LEU A 23 -21.30 18.28 -17.35
CA LEU A 23 -20.66 17.00 -17.66
C LEU A 23 -19.14 17.10 -17.59
N ALA A 24 -18.53 18.17 -18.09
CA ALA A 24 -17.10 18.36 -18.06
C ALA A 24 -16.58 18.51 -16.62
N THR A 25 -17.28 19.31 -15.81
CA THR A 25 -16.96 19.47 -14.39
C THR A 25 -17.10 18.14 -13.65
N LEU A 26 -18.17 17.39 -13.91
CA LEU A 26 -18.38 16.08 -13.30
C LEU A 26 -17.28 15.10 -13.69
N MET A 27 -16.92 15.00 -14.97
CA MET A 27 -15.84 14.12 -15.44
C MET A 27 -14.49 14.50 -14.84
N PHE A 28 -14.17 15.79 -14.75
CA PHE A 28 -12.96 16.28 -14.12
C PHE A 28 -12.91 15.87 -12.64
N THR A 29 -13.98 16.09 -11.91
CA THR A 29 -14.09 15.74 -10.49
C THR A 29 -13.89 14.23 -10.28
N VAL A 30 -14.61 13.40 -11.03
CA VAL A 30 -14.51 11.93 -10.93
C VAL A 30 -13.11 11.44 -11.25
N GLN A 31 -12.46 11.96 -12.29
CA GLN A 31 -11.10 11.54 -12.65
C GLN A 31 -10.06 12.04 -11.63
N SER A 32 -10.24 13.24 -11.09
CA SER A 32 -9.37 13.78 -10.05
C SER A 32 -9.47 12.98 -8.74
N GLU A 33 -10.68 12.64 -8.32
CA GLU A 33 -10.90 11.79 -7.15
C GLU A 33 -10.30 10.39 -7.34
N ARG A 34 -10.47 9.81 -8.53
CA ARG A 34 -9.88 8.52 -8.89
C ARG A 34 -8.35 8.57 -8.85
N ALA A 35 -7.72 9.64 -9.37
CA ALA A 35 -6.28 9.82 -9.32
C ALA A 35 -5.78 9.93 -7.88
N THR A 36 -6.48 10.68 -7.03
CA THR A 36 -6.15 10.82 -5.60
C THR A 36 -6.26 9.48 -4.86
N LEU A 37 -7.32 8.70 -5.12
CA LEU A 37 -7.48 7.37 -4.55
C LEU A 37 -6.33 6.43 -4.95
N LEU A 38 -5.99 6.40 -6.24
CA LEU A 38 -4.91 5.56 -6.76
C LEU A 38 -3.54 5.98 -6.22
N ASP A 39 -3.27 7.29 -6.06
CA ASP A 39 -2.04 7.78 -5.41
C ASP A 39 -1.94 7.27 -3.96
N GLY A 40 -3.03 7.34 -3.20
CA GLY A 40 -3.09 6.77 -1.85
C GLY A 40 -2.78 5.26 -1.83
N MET A 41 -3.38 4.50 -2.75
CA MET A 41 -3.13 3.05 -2.87
C MET A 41 -1.68 2.74 -3.24
N VAL A 42 -1.07 3.50 -4.15
CA VAL A 42 0.35 3.34 -4.53
C VAL A 42 1.26 3.56 -3.31
N ARG A 43 1.01 4.61 -2.54
CA ARG A 43 1.80 4.91 -1.32
C ARG A 43 1.67 3.82 -0.26
N GLU A 44 0.46 3.34 -0.03
CA GLU A 44 0.20 2.26 0.94
C GLU A 44 0.90 0.96 0.52
N GLN A 45 0.77 0.56 -0.76
CA GLN A 45 1.42 -0.63 -1.30
C GLN A 45 2.95 -0.51 -1.27
N ALA A 46 3.51 0.66 -1.59
CA ALA A 46 4.95 0.91 -1.51
C ALA A 46 5.46 0.79 -0.07
N ALA A 47 4.75 1.37 0.91
CA ALA A 47 5.09 1.25 2.32
C ALA A 47 5.04 -0.21 2.81
N LYS A 48 4.04 -0.98 2.37
CA LYS A 48 3.92 -2.41 2.69
C LYS A 48 5.09 -3.22 2.14
N ILE A 49 5.51 -2.96 0.89
CA ILE A 49 6.67 -3.63 0.28
C ILE A 49 7.95 -3.28 1.05
N GLN A 50 8.13 -2.01 1.42
CA GLN A 50 9.29 -1.60 2.20
C GLN A 50 9.31 -2.33 3.56
N TYR A 51 8.21 -2.38 4.27
CA TYR A 51 8.07 -3.12 5.52
C TYR A 51 8.39 -4.61 5.36
N ASN A 52 7.89 -5.25 4.30
CA ASN A 52 8.19 -6.66 4.02
C ASN A 52 9.67 -6.89 3.71
N ASN A 53 10.33 -5.97 3.00
CA ASN A 53 11.77 -6.04 2.71
C ASN A 53 12.61 -5.90 3.99
N GLU A 54 12.24 -5.03 4.91
CA GLU A 54 12.88 -4.91 6.21
C GLU A 54 12.73 -6.20 7.03
N ARG A 55 11.52 -6.77 7.05
CA ARG A 55 11.28 -8.08 7.68
C ARG A 55 12.12 -9.20 7.06
N LEU A 56 12.25 -9.24 5.74
CA LEU A 56 13.11 -10.22 5.06
C LEU A 56 14.57 -10.08 5.48
N LYS A 57 15.05 -8.84 5.62
CA LYS A 57 16.40 -8.56 6.09
C LYS A 57 16.62 -9.07 7.52
N GLU A 58 15.70 -8.75 8.44
CA GLU A 58 15.74 -9.22 9.84
C GLU A 58 15.71 -10.75 9.92
N MET A 59 14.85 -11.40 9.13
CA MET A 59 14.74 -12.86 9.09
C MET A 59 16.01 -13.53 8.56
N ASN A 60 16.63 -12.96 7.54
CA ASN A 60 17.92 -13.46 7.02
C ASN A 60 19.05 -13.27 8.04
N GLU A 61 19.05 -12.17 8.80
CA GLU A 61 19.99 -11.96 9.89
C GLU A 61 19.79 -13.01 10.99
N ALA A 62 18.53 -13.23 11.42
CA ALA A 62 18.21 -14.26 12.40
C ALA A 62 18.65 -15.66 11.93
N MET A 63 18.34 -16.01 10.66
CA MET A 63 18.74 -17.26 10.07
C MET A 63 20.27 -17.44 10.06
N SER A 64 21.02 -16.38 9.73
CA SER A 64 22.49 -16.41 9.77
C SER A 64 23.03 -16.66 11.18
N LYS A 65 22.44 -16.01 12.18
CA LYS A 65 22.83 -16.19 13.60
C LYS A 65 22.50 -17.59 14.10
N VAL A 66 21.33 -18.12 13.77
CA VAL A 66 20.91 -19.49 14.10
C VAL A 66 21.85 -20.52 13.42
N ASN A 67 22.17 -20.33 12.14
CA ASN A 67 23.08 -21.23 11.42
C ASN A 67 24.50 -21.26 12.03
N ASN A 68 24.96 -20.13 12.59
CA ASN A 68 26.26 -20.08 13.25
C ASN A 68 26.30 -20.96 14.51
N LEU A 69 25.15 -21.18 15.16
CA LEU A 69 25.01 -22.14 16.25
C LEU A 69 24.92 -23.59 15.77
N GLY A 70 24.51 -23.80 14.52
CA GLY A 70 24.18 -25.12 13.99
C GLY A 70 25.32 -26.15 14.02
N GLN A 71 26.56 -25.70 14.19
CA GLN A 71 27.72 -26.60 14.30
C GLN A 71 28.00 -27.11 15.72
N SER A 72 27.60 -26.36 16.73
CA SER A 72 27.91 -26.67 18.13
C SER A 72 26.68 -26.82 19.04
N GLY A 73 25.49 -26.43 18.57
CA GLY A 73 24.38 -26.20 19.46
C GLY A 73 24.58 -24.91 20.27
N GLY A 74 23.59 -24.49 21.03
CA GLY A 74 23.69 -23.33 21.91
C GLY A 74 22.38 -22.66 22.25
N ASN A 75 22.46 -21.56 22.97
CA ASN A 75 21.32 -20.82 23.50
C ASN A 75 20.99 -19.62 22.58
N LEU A 76 19.80 -19.60 22.01
CA LEU A 76 19.31 -18.48 21.18
C LEU A 76 19.06 -17.20 21.99
N GLY A 77 18.89 -17.34 23.30
CA GLY A 77 18.76 -16.22 24.24
C GLY A 77 20.06 -15.45 24.49
N ASP A 78 21.21 -16.02 24.15
CA ASP A 78 22.52 -15.36 24.32
C ASP A 78 22.94 -14.54 23.11
N ILE A 79 22.20 -14.67 21.99
CA ILE A 79 22.51 -13.98 20.74
C ILE A 79 21.57 -12.79 20.56
N SER A 80 22.13 -11.60 20.55
CA SER A 80 21.38 -10.37 20.29
C SER A 80 21.33 -10.00 18.81
N MET A 81 20.22 -9.37 18.43
CA MET A 81 20.01 -8.76 17.11
C MET A 81 19.21 -7.47 17.26
N GLN A 82 19.21 -6.66 16.21
CA GLN A 82 18.36 -5.48 16.13
C GLN A 82 17.18 -5.78 15.20
N ALA A 83 15.98 -5.50 15.67
CA ALA A 83 14.79 -5.70 14.86
C ALA A 83 13.72 -4.65 15.17
N LEU A 84 12.84 -4.41 14.23
CA LEU A 84 11.70 -3.54 14.39
C LEU A 84 10.67 -4.19 15.33
N ASN A 85 10.42 -3.54 16.45
CA ASN A 85 9.34 -3.93 17.34
C ASN A 85 8.01 -3.39 16.80
N PRO A 86 7.06 -4.25 16.37
CA PRO A 86 5.81 -3.81 15.79
C PRO A 86 4.89 -3.08 16.77
N ALA A 87 5.09 -3.28 18.10
CA ALA A 87 4.29 -2.61 19.12
C ALA A 87 4.73 -1.16 19.36
N THR A 88 6.04 -0.88 19.25
CA THR A 88 6.61 0.47 19.48
C THR A 88 6.94 1.21 18.18
N GLY A 89 7.06 0.49 17.05
CA GLY A 89 7.50 1.02 15.77
C GLY A 89 8.98 1.46 15.75
N GLN A 90 9.77 1.02 16.73
CA GLN A 90 11.19 1.37 16.88
C GLN A 90 12.08 0.15 16.69
N ILE A 91 13.32 0.39 16.24
CA ILE A 91 14.36 -0.65 16.19
C ILE A 91 14.88 -0.83 17.62
N GLU A 92 14.75 -2.05 18.14
CA GLU A 92 15.16 -2.42 19.49
C GLU A 92 16.15 -3.57 19.42
N THR A 93 17.03 -3.63 20.44
CA THR A 93 17.92 -4.78 20.61
C THR A 93 17.17 -5.86 21.38
N MET A 94 17.06 -7.03 20.80
CA MET A 94 16.42 -8.20 21.40
C MET A 94 17.25 -9.45 21.15
N THR A 95 16.94 -10.55 21.86
CA THR A 95 17.59 -11.83 21.57
C THR A 95 16.97 -12.49 20.33
N VAL A 96 17.72 -13.40 19.69
CA VAL A 96 17.19 -14.19 18.55
C VAL A 96 15.96 -14.97 18.98
N GLN A 97 15.94 -15.53 20.20
CA GLN A 97 14.76 -16.21 20.74
C GLN A 97 13.54 -15.28 20.79
N GLN A 98 13.68 -14.09 21.39
CA GLN A 98 12.59 -13.11 21.46
C GLN A 98 12.11 -12.67 20.09
N PHE A 99 13.02 -12.53 19.13
CA PHE A 99 12.68 -12.20 17.75
C PHE A 99 11.84 -13.30 17.09
N LEU A 100 12.26 -14.56 17.21
CA LEU A 100 11.53 -15.70 16.62
C LEU A 100 10.14 -15.84 17.23
N ASP A 101 10.03 -15.72 18.56
CA ASP A 101 8.76 -15.76 19.29
C ASP A 101 7.82 -14.62 18.82
N MET A 102 8.36 -13.40 18.70
CA MET A 102 7.60 -12.23 18.21
C MET A 102 7.11 -12.42 16.77
N LYS A 103 7.88 -13.13 15.93
CA LYS A 103 7.48 -13.44 14.54
C LYS A 103 6.61 -14.70 14.42
N GLY A 104 6.32 -15.38 15.53
CA GLY A 104 5.54 -16.62 15.55
C GLY A 104 6.23 -17.80 14.88
N ILE A 105 7.56 -17.83 14.94
CA ILE A 105 8.36 -18.94 14.42
C ILE A 105 8.59 -19.93 15.53
N GLU A 106 8.13 -21.16 15.31
CA GLU A 106 8.30 -22.22 16.29
C GLU A 106 9.79 -22.55 16.48
N THR A 107 10.20 -22.57 17.75
CA THR A 107 11.53 -22.96 18.21
C THR A 107 11.40 -24.25 19.05
N PRO A 108 11.30 -25.43 18.39
CA PRO A 108 11.18 -26.70 19.09
C PRO A 108 12.36 -26.89 20.06
N ASN A 109 12.03 -27.21 21.30
CA ASN A 109 12.99 -27.47 22.38
C ASN A 109 12.44 -28.66 23.17
N GLU A 110 12.94 -29.86 22.87
CA GLU A 110 12.42 -31.12 23.46
C GLU A 110 12.77 -31.24 24.95
N ASP A 111 13.92 -30.73 25.34
CA ASP A 111 14.42 -30.83 26.72
C ASP A 111 13.99 -29.68 27.62
N GLY A 112 13.52 -28.56 27.04
CA GLY A 112 13.05 -27.39 27.76
C GLY A 112 14.15 -26.62 28.51
N ASP A 113 15.43 -26.84 28.19
CA ASP A 113 16.58 -26.32 28.89
C ASP A 113 17.16 -25.01 28.36
N ASN A 114 16.52 -24.38 27.38
CA ASN A 114 16.98 -23.21 26.61
C ASN A 114 18.30 -23.45 25.83
N ASN A 115 18.77 -24.67 25.74
CA ASN A 115 19.97 -25.01 25.01
C ASN A 115 19.61 -25.94 23.85
N TYR A 116 19.72 -25.45 22.64
CA TYR A 116 19.25 -26.12 21.44
C TYR A 116 20.33 -27.07 20.90
N SER A 117 19.97 -28.32 20.66
CA SER A 117 20.77 -29.32 19.96
C SER A 117 20.93 -28.95 18.48
N LYS A 118 21.85 -29.64 17.79
CA LYS A 118 22.04 -29.44 16.34
C LYS A 118 20.80 -29.75 15.53
N GLU A 119 20.07 -30.79 15.94
CA GLU A 119 18.84 -31.25 15.31
C GLU A 119 17.73 -30.21 15.47
N GLU A 120 17.57 -29.63 16.65
CA GLU A 120 16.58 -28.58 16.93
C GLU A 120 16.93 -27.31 16.17
N ILE A 121 18.22 -26.91 16.10
CA ILE A 121 18.65 -25.77 15.30
C ILE A 121 18.38 -25.97 13.81
N ALA A 122 18.54 -27.19 13.29
CA ALA A 122 18.21 -27.52 11.92
C ALA A 122 16.70 -27.36 11.64
N LEU A 123 15.85 -27.76 12.59
CA LEU A 123 14.40 -27.54 12.50
C LEU A 123 14.05 -26.05 12.53
N ILE A 124 14.63 -25.31 13.46
CA ILE A 124 14.43 -23.85 13.59
C ILE A 124 14.86 -23.15 12.29
N THR A 125 16.03 -23.52 11.75
CA THR A 125 16.51 -23.00 10.45
C THR A 125 15.51 -23.27 9.33
N THR A 126 14.92 -24.46 9.31
CA THR A 126 13.89 -24.84 8.32
C THR A 126 12.63 -23.99 8.50
N ASN A 127 12.18 -23.75 9.74
CA ASN A 127 11.02 -22.93 10.03
C ASN A 127 11.26 -21.46 9.61
N ILE A 128 12.43 -20.91 9.89
CA ILE A 128 12.81 -19.56 9.44
C ILE A 128 12.81 -19.50 7.91
N LYS A 129 13.40 -20.49 7.23
CA LYS A 129 13.44 -20.54 5.77
C LYS A 129 12.05 -20.59 5.16
N ASN A 130 11.16 -21.42 5.67
CA ASN A 130 9.76 -21.49 5.22
C ASN A 130 9.05 -20.13 5.38
N SER A 131 9.33 -19.43 6.46
CA SER A 131 8.79 -18.09 6.71
C SER A 131 9.36 -17.04 5.73
N ILE A 132 10.66 -17.10 5.41
CA ILE A 132 11.29 -16.26 4.39
C ILE A 132 10.69 -16.52 3.02
N ASP A 133 10.52 -17.78 2.63
CA ASP A 133 9.95 -18.16 1.33
C ASP A 133 8.50 -17.68 1.19
N SER A 134 7.69 -17.81 2.25
CA SER A 134 6.34 -17.28 2.31
C SER A 134 6.30 -15.75 2.19
N LEU A 135 7.16 -15.06 2.93
CA LEU A 135 7.24 -13.60 2.91
C LEU A 135 7.75 -13.09 1.55
N THR A 136 8.68 -13.80 0.92
CA THR A 136 9.19 -13.49 -0.42
C THR A 136 8.07 -13.61 -1.46
N SER A 137 7.28 -14.70 -1.40
CA SER A 137 6.15 -14.89 -2.29
C SER A 137 5.10 -13.78 -2.13
N THR A 138 4.81 -13.40 -0.89
CA THR A 138 3.89 -12.29 -0.58
C THR A 138 4.43 -10.97 -1.13
N SER A 139 5.73 -10.69 -0.96
CA SER A 139 6.36 -9.47 -1.47
C SER A 139 6.30 -9.39 -3.00
N GLN A 140 6.47 -10.52 -3.70
CA GLN A 140 6.32 -10.59 -5.17
C GLN A 140 4.89 -10.29 -5.62
N LEU A 141 3.87 -10.80 -4.91
CA LEU A 141 2.47 -10.49 -5.18
C LEU A 141 2.18 -9.00 -4.94
N ASP A 142 2.66 -8.44 -3.83
CA ASP A 142 2.52 -7.02 -3.50
C ASP A 142 3.18 -6.14 -4.58
N MET A 143 4.35 -6.51 -5.08
CA MET A 143 5.03 -5.82 -6.18
C MET A 143 4.20 -5.84 -7.47
N THR A 144 3.59 -6.97 -7.81
CA THR A 144 2.72 -7.10 -8.99
C THR A 144 1.47 -6.23 -8.84
N GLN A 145 0.89 -6.19 -7.64
CA GLN A 145 -0.25 -5.31 -7.35
C GLN A 145 0.13 -3.84 -7.46
N LEU A 146 1.29 -3.44 -6.93
CA LEU A 146 1.81 -2.08 -7.05
C LEU A 146 1.98 -1.68 -8.52
N GLN A 147 2.59 -2.53 -9.35
CA GLN A 147 2.75 -2.28 -10.78
C GLN A 147 1.39 -2.09 -11.49
N SER A 148 0.40 -2.93 -11.15
CA SER A 148 -0.96 -2.80 -11.68
C SER A 148 -1.61 -1.48 -11.26
N THR A 149 -1.48 -1.10 -10.00
CA THR A 149 -2.04 0.16 -9.46
C THR A 149 -1.37 1.37 -10.10
N MET A 150 -0.03 1.35 -10.25
CA MET A 150 0.72 2.40 -10.95
C MET A 150 0.29 2.54 -12.41
N SER A 151 0.06 1.43 -13.11
CA SER A 151 -0.45 1.47 -14.48
C SER A 151 -1.82 2.15 -14.57
N LYS A 152 -2.74 1.82 -13.65
CA LYS A 152 -4.05 2.47 -13.57
C LYS A 152 -3.95 3.96 -13.20
N TYR A 153 -3.02 4.31 -12.31
CA TYR A 153 -2.75 5.69 -11.95
C TYR A 153 -2.29 6.50 -13.17
N ASN A 154 -1.29 6.00 -13.90
CA ASN A 154 -0.79 6.65 -15.11
C ASN A 154 -1.87 6.80 -16.17
N GLN A 155 -2.67 5.76 -16.44
CA GLN A 155 -3.80 5.82 -17.38
C GLN A 155 -4.84 6.88 -16.97
N THR A 156 -5.14 6.97 -15.67
CA THR A 156 -6.07 7.96 -15.13
C THR A 156 -5.52 9.38 -15.31
N PHE A 157 -4.22 9.56 -15.08
CA PHE A 157 -3.56 10.85 -15.26
C PHE A 157 -3.49 11.29 -16.72
N GLU A 158 -3.20 10.36 -17.63
CA GLU A 158 -3.25 10.61 -19.09
C GLU A 158 -4.66 10.99 -19.55
N ALA A 159 -5.68 10.25 -19.07
CA ALA A 159 -7.07 10.56 -19.39
C ALA A 159 -7.47 11.95 -18.90
N LEU A 160 -7.05 12.32 -17.69
CA LEU A 160 -7.30 13.65 -17.11
C LEU A 160 -6.60 14.74 -17.92
N SER A 161 -5.33 14.55 -18.29
CA SER A 161 -4.56 15.51 -19.09
C SER A 161 -5.16 15.70 -20.48
N ASN A 162 -5.57 14.63 -21.13
CA ASN A 162 -6.23 14.65 -22.44
C ASN A 162 -7.60 15.35 -22.37
N PHE A 163 -8.34 15.10 -21.29
CA PHE A 163 -9.62 15.77 -21.05
C PHE A 163 -9.44 17.27 -20.89
N ILE A 164 -8.51 17.71 -20.05
CA ILE A 164 -8.19 19.13 -19.83
C ILE A 164 -7.81 19.79 -21.15
N SER A 165 -6.95 19.18 -21.97
CA SER A 165 -6.52 19.71 -23.27
C SER A 165 -7.70 19.89 -24.22
N LYS A 166 -8.58 18.89 -24.35
CA LYS A 166 -9.77 18.94 -25.20
C LYS A 166 -10.77 19.99 -24.74
N TYR A 167 -10.94 20.11 -23.41
CA TYR A 167 -11.83 21.10 -22.83
C TYR A 167 -11.36 22.53 -23.14
N PHE A 168 -10.08 22.83 -23.00
CA PHE A 168 -9.52 24.13 -23.40
C PHE A 168 -9.65 24.41 -24.88
N GLN A 169 -9.44 23.43 -25.76
CA GLN A 169 -9.63 23.57 -27.21
C GLN A 169 -11.10 23.88 -27.54
N SER A 170 -12.05 23.22 -26.89
CA SER A 170 -13.47 23.49 -27.06
C SER A 170 -13.83 24.92 -26.64
N LEU A 171 -13.33 25.39 -25.51
CA LEU A 171 -13.53 26.75 -25.06
C LEU A 171 -12.95 27.80 -26.03
N GLN A 172 -11.76 27.56 -26.58
CA GLN A 172 -11.15 28.42 -27.59
C GLN A 172 -11.98 28.50 -28.86
N THR A 173 -12.54 27.36 -29.29
CA THR A 173 -13.41 27.31 -30.50
C THR A 173 -14.69 28.12 -30.29
N ILE A 174 -15.32 27.98 -29.10
CA ILE A 174 -16.52 28.72 -28.74
C ILE A 174 -16.21 30.24 -28.68
N THR A 175 -15.09 30.62 -28.05
CA THR A 175 -14.71 32.04 -27.95
C THR A 175 -14.29 32.64 -29.28
N GLY A 176 -13.70 31.83 -30.16
CA GLY A 176 -13.34 32.26 -31.51
C GLY A 176 -14.54 32.48 -32.42
N ASN A 177 -15.63 31.72 -32.24
CA ASN A 177 -16.85 31.83 -33.04
C ASN A 177 -17.80 32.95 -32.53
N LEU A 178 -17.52 33.53 -31.37
CA LEU A 178 -18.28 34.67 -30.82
C LEU A 178 -17.73 36.05 -31.26
N ARG A 179 -16.70 36.08 -32.13
CA ARG A 179 -16.19 37.30 -32.78
C ARG A 179 -16.65 37.34 -34.23
#